data_d47cae54e227bd73bb72a636ad725c8d
#
_entry.id   d47cae54e227bd73bb72a636ad725c8d
#
_cell.length_a   1.000
_cell.length_b   1.000
_cell.length_c   1.000
_cell.angle_alpha   90.00
_cell.angle_beta   90.00
_cell.angle_gamma   90.00
#
_symmetry.space_group_name_H-M   'P 1'
#
loop_
_entity.id
_entity.type
_entity.pdbx_description
1 polymer ?
#
loop_
_entity_poly.entity_id
_entity_poly.type
_entity_poly.pdbx_seq_one_letter_code
_entity_poly.pdbx_strand_id
1 'polypeptide(L)'
;RVLHHLVRGQLGEDVCVDGVNKRAFYVEQQNKIADFAKKVHAGEITNEAGEKFTTVVQIGIGGSDLGPRAIYIGLENWAKKTGNFKMEAKFISNVDPDDAAAVLNSIDIAHALFILVSKSGTTLETLTNETFVKNAIKKEGLDPARHMVAVTSETSPLAKGTDYITAFFMDDYIGGRYSVSSSVGGAILSLAFGPEVFADFLAGMAAADDTAKNEDIFQNPA
;
A
#
# COMPACT_ATOMS: atom_id res chain seq x y z
N ARG A 1 -21.24 -4.52 -6.65
CA ARG A 1 -21.20 -3.35 -5.75
C ARG A 1 -19.79 -2.79 -5.79
N VAL A 2 -19.65 -1.49 -5.53
CA VAL A 2 -18.37 -0.80 -5.38
C VAL A 2 -18.42 -0.10 -4.03
N LEU A 3 -17.52 -0.46 -3.11
CA LEU A 3 -17.57 -0.04 -1.71
C LEU A 3 -16.35 0.81 -1.27
N HIS A 4 -15.56 1.31 -2.24
CA HIS A 4 -14.36 2.09 -1.91
C HIS A 4 -14.64 3.36 -1.05
N HIS A 5 -15.86 3.89 -1.08
CA HIS A 5 -16.26 5.01 -0.23
C HIS A 5 -16.34 4.66 1.27
N LEU A 6 -16.54 3.38 1.60
CA LEU A 6 -16.58 2.92 2.99
C LEU A 6 -15.20 2.88 3.67
N VAL A 7 -14.11 3.06 2.93
CA VAL A 7 -12.75 3.15 3.51
C VAL A 7 -12.50 4.51 4.17
N ARG A 8 -13.38 5.51 3.97
CA ARG A 8 -13.22 6.88 4.44
C ARG A 8 -14.57 7.48 4.86
N GLY A 9 -14.56 8.29 5.92
CA GLY A 9 -15.72 9.03 6.38
C GLY A 9 -16.96 8.17 6.67
N GLN A 10 -18.12 8.80 6.60
CA GLN A 10 -19.42 8.20 6.90
C GLN A 10 -20.39 8.21 5.70
N LEU A 11 -19.88 8.36 4.49
CA LEU A 11 -20.70 8.33 3.28
C LEU A 11 -21.35 6.95 3.10
N GLY A 12 -22.66 6.94 2.92
CA GLY A 12 -23.48 5.72 2.75
C GLY A 12 -23.66 4.93 4.03
N GLU A 13 -24.57 3.97 3.97
CA GLU A 13 -24.85 3.05 5.07
C GLU A 13 -23.78 1.95 5.15
N ASP A 14 -23.67 1.34 6.32
CA ASP A 14 -22.82 0.17 6.50
C ASP A 14 -23.34 -1.01 5.65
N VAL A 15 -22.44 -1.71 5.02
CA VAL A 15 -22.75 -2.86 4.17
C VAL A 15 -22.19 -4.12 4.80
N CYS A 16 -23.07 -5.08 5.09
CA CYS A 16 -22.68 -6.41 5.53
C CYS A 16 -22.72 -7.39 4.35
N VAL A 17 -21.66 -8.19 4.20
CA VAL A 17 -21.59 -9.28 3.23
C VAL A 17 -21.06 -10.51 3.96
N ASP A 18 -21.79 -11.62 3.85
CA ASP A 18 -21.45 -12.88 4.52
C ASP A 18 -21.21 -12.71 6.04
N GLY A 19 -22.00 -11.84 6.67
CA GLY A 19 -21.91 -11.53 8.10
C GLY A 19 -20.79 -10.54 8.48
N VAL A 20 -19.99 -10.06 7.52
CA VAL A 20 -18.89 -9.11 7.76
C VAL A 20 -19.31 -7.69 7.41
N ASN A 21 -19.26 -6.78 8.38
CA ASN A 21 -19.41 -5.34 8.15
C ASN A 21 -18.17 -4.82 7.42
N LYS A 22 -18.36 -4.35 6.19
CA LYS A 22 -17.24 -3.96 5.31
C LYS A 22 -16.53 -2.69 5.78
N ARG A 23 -17.24 -1.72 6.34
CA ARG A 23 -16.62 -0.52 6.93
C ARG A 23 -15.70 -0.91 8.09
N ALA A 24 -16.19 -1.74 9.01
CA ALA A 24 -15.39 -2.21 10.14
C ALA A 24 -14.15 -3.00 9.68
N PHE A 25 -14.30 -3.85 8.66
CA PHE A 25 -13.18 -4.56 8.05
C PHE A 25 -12.11 -3.60 7.49
N TYR A 26 -12.53 -2.54 6.77
CA TYR A 26 -11.57 -1.58 6.22
C TYR A 26 -10.83 -0.79 7.31
N VAL A 27 -11.53 -0.38 8.36
CA VAL A 27 -10.92 0.29 9.53
C VAL A 27 -9.93 -0.65 10.23
N GLU A 28 -10.26 -1.92 10.37
CA GLU A 28 -9.34 -2.92 10.94
C GLU A 28 -8.05 -3.02 10.12
N GLN A 29 -8.15 -3.09 8.80
CA GLN A 29 -6.96 -3.13 7.94
C GLN A 29 -6.12 -1.85 8.03
N GLN A 30 -6.77 -0.68 8.10
CA GLN A 30 -6.07 0.60 8.31
C GLN A 30 -5.30 0.62 9.63
N ASN A 31 -5.90 0.11 10.70
CA ASN A 31 -5.25 0.03 12.02
C ASN A 31 -4.05 -0.94 12.01
N LYS A 32 -4.18 -2.10 11.35
CA LYS A 32 -3.08 -3.05 11.18
C LYS A 32 -1.90 -2.45 10.41
N ILE A 33 -2.20 -1.72 9.33
CA ILE A 33 -1.18 -1.03 8.53
C ILE A 33 -0.51 0.07 9.34
N ALA A 34 -1.29 0.86 10.07
CA ALA A 34 -0.75 1.94 10.90
C ALA A 34 0.18 1.41 12.01
N ASP A 35 -0.21 0.33 12.69
CA ASP A 35 0.61 -0.33 13.70
C ASP A 35 1.91 -0.89 13.10
N PHE A 36 1.81 -1.56 11.96
CA PHE A 36 2.99 -2.07 11.24
C PHE A 36 3.94 -0.95 10.84
N ALA A 37 3.44 0.13 10.23
CA ALA A 37 4.27 1.26 9.82
C ALA A 37 4.98 1.92 11.02
N LYS A 38 4.27 2.09 12.15
CA LYS A 38 4.86 2.60 13.39
C LYS A 38 5.99 1.72 13.92
N LYS A 39 5.81 0.39 13.91
CA LYS A 39 6.85 -0.57 14.31
C LYS A 39 8.08 -0.53 13.41
N VAL A 40 7.88 -0.41 12.09
CA VAL A 40 8.98 -0.24 11.13
C VAL A 40 9.74 1.06 11.42
N HIS A 41 9.05 2.18 11.57
CA HIS A 41 9.69 3.47 11.85
C HIS A 41 10.39 3.51 13.21
N ALA A 42 9.84 2.85 14.22
CA ALA A 42 10.47 2.71 15.54
C ALA A 42 11.73 1.84 15.52
N GLY A 43 11.83 0.92 14.51
CA GLY A 43 12.90 -0.08 14.45
C GLY A 43 12.60 -1.32 15.31
N GLU A 44 11.33 -1.59 15.54
CA GLU A 44 10.86 -2.85 16.14
C GLU A 44 10.78 -3.97 15.09
N ILE A 45 10.57 -3.58 13.82
CA ILE A 45 10.68 -4.45 12.66
C ILE A 45 11.90 -3.99 11.86
N THR A 46 12.89 -4.86 11.72
CA THR A 46 14.20 -4.58 11.16
C THR A 46 14.62 -5.64 10.14
N ASN A 47 15.70 -5.38 9.42
CA ASN A 47 16.39 -6.36 8.60
C ASN A 47 17.11 -7.43 9.46
N GLU A 48 17.83 -8.36 8.83
CA GLU A 48 18.56 -9.43 9.52
C GLU A 48 19.67 -8.90 10.45
N ALA A 49 20.26 -7.77 10.11
CA ALA A 49 21.30 -7.12 10.92
C ALA A 49 20.77 -6.33 12.12
N GLY A 50 19.44 -6.23 12.27
CA GLY A 50 18.81 -5.40 13.31
C GLY A 50 18.76 -3.91 12.94
N GLU A 51 18.90 -3.58 11.67
CA GLU A 51 18.91 -2.22 11.16
C GLU A 51 17.56 -1.83 10.56
N LYS A 52 17.26 -0.52 10.57
CA LYS A 52 15.99 0.01 10.06
C LYS A 52 15.91 -0.04 8.55
N PHE A 53 14.73 -0.31 8.04
CA PHE A 53 14.40 -0.09 6.64
C PHE A 53 14.33 1.41 6.33
N THR A 54 14.91 1.82 5.21
CA THR A 54 14.94 3.22 4.73
C THR A 54 14.22 3.42 3.42
N THR A 55 13.98 2.32 2.69
CA THR A 55 13.32 2.32 1.38
C THR A 55 12.16 1.36 1.39
N VAL A 56 11.05 1.72 0.75
CA VAL A 56 9.93 0.83 0.48
C VAL A 56 9.68 0.74 -1.02
N VAL A 57 9.56 -0.47 -1.55
CA VAL A 57 9.33 -0.73 -2.99
C VAL A 57 7.99 -1.39 -3.17
N GLN A 58 7.06 -0.76 -3.91
CA GLN A 58 5.79 -1.38 -4.26
C GLN A 58 5.88 -2.09 -5.60
N ILE A 59 5.50 -3.36 -5.61
CA ILE A 59 5.40 -4.21 -6.80
C ILE A 59 3.92 -4.38 -7.10
N GLY A 60 3.44 -3.74 -8.16
CA GLY A 60 2.02 -3.78 -8.52
C GLY A 60 1.77 -3.16 -9.88
N ILE A 61 0.70 -3.56 -10.57
CA ILE A 61 0.40 -3.16 -11.94
C ILE A 61 -0.94 -2.42 -11.99
N GLY A 62 -1.04 -1.45 -12.88
CA GLY A 62 -2.26 -0.68 -13.11
C GLY A 62 -2.75 0.03 -11.84
N GLY A 63 -3.94 -0.30 -11.34
CA GLY A 63 -4.49 0.31 -10.13
C GLY A 63 -3.67 0.05 -8.86
N SER A 64 -2.89 -1.03 -8.84
CA SER A 64 -1.99 -1.34 -7.72
C SER A 64 -0.68 -0.54 -7.77
N ASP A 65 -0.50 0.35 -8.73
CA ASP A 65 0.66 1.22 -8.89
C ASP A 65 0.24 2.69 -9.01
N LEU A 66 -0.59 3.02 -10.01
CA LEU A 66 -0.80 4.39 -10.48
C LEU A 66 -1.32 5.34 -9.39
N GLY A 67 -2.32 4.91 -8.61
CA GLY A 67 -2.88 5.73 -7.54
C GLY A 67 -1.86 6.02 -6.43
N PRO A 68 -1.29 4.99 -5.79
CA PRO A 68 -0.26 5.17 -4.76
C PRO A 68 0.95 5.97 -5.25
N ARG A 69 1.47 5.70 -6.45
CA ARG A 69 2.59 6.44 -7.05
C ARG A 69 2.25 7.90 -7.25
N ALA A 70 1.07 8.21 -7.77
CA ALA A 70 0.64 9.59 -8.00
C ALA A 70 0.58 10.38 -6.68
N ILE A 71 0.02 9.81 -5.62
CA ILE A 71 -0.05 10.46 -4.31
C ILE A 71 1.35 10.60 -3.71
N TYR A 72 2.21 9.56 -3.80
CA TYR A 72 3.59 9.66 -3.32
C TYR A 72 4.34 10.80 -4.00
N ILE A 73 4.33 10.88 -5.33
CA ILE A 73 5.01 11.95 -6.08
C ILE A 73 4.45 13.32 -5.72
N GLY A 74 3.12 13.42 -5.56
CA GLY A 74 2.46 14.67 -5.18
C GLY A 74 2.84 15.18 -3.78
N LEU A 75 3.06 14.27 -2.83
CA LEU A 75 3.32 14.60 -1.44
C LEU A 75 4.80 14.60 -1.05
N GLU A 76 5.68 13.96 -1.82
CA GLU A 76 7.08 13.75 -1.46
C GLU A 76 7.81 15.03 -1.07
N ASN A 77 7.72 16.08 -1.90
CA ASN A 77 8.40 17.34 -1.64
C ASN A 77 7.82 18.07 -0.41
N TRP A 78 6.51 18.02 -0.22
CA TRP A 78 5.86 18.55 0.97
C TRP A 78 6.31 17.79 2.23
N ALA A 79 6.31 16.46 2.19
CA ALA A 79 6.71 15.63 3.32
C ALA A 79 8.16 15.87 3.73
N LYS A 80 9.08 16.03 2.76
CA LYS A 80 10.49 16.39 3.03
C LYS A 80 10.61 17.74 3.73
N LYS A 81 9.80 18.74 3.34
CA LYS A 81 9.82 20.08 3.93
C LYS A 81 9.18 20.15 5.33
N THR A 82 8.22 19.28 5.62
CA THR A 82 7.45 19.30 6.86
C THR A 82 7.90 18.27 7.90
N GLY A 83 8.92 17.44 7.59
CA GLY A 83 9.42 16.40 8.50
C GLY A 83 8.57 15.12 8.51
N ASN A 84 7.62 15.01 7.58
CA ASN A 84 6.76 13.82 7.44
C ASN A 84 7.36 12.74 6.53
N PHE A 85 8.51 12.95 5.93
CA PHE A 85 9.21 11.96 5.12
C PHE A 85 9.88 10.92 6.02
N LYS A 86 9.46 9.64 5.88
CA LYS A 86 9.95 8.53 6.70
C LYS A 86 10.82 7.56 5.90
N MET A 87 10.35 7.13 4.74
CA MET A 87 11.06 6.19 3.87
C MET A 87 10.94 6.65 2.41
N GLU A 88 12.00 6.41 1.63
CA GLU A 88 11.91 6.59 0.18
C GLU A 88 11.03 5.53 -0.44
N ALA A 89 10.09 5.90 -1.32
CA ALA A 89 9.29 4.93 -2.05
C ALA A 89 9.73 4.79 -3.50
N LYS A 90 9.79 3.54 -3.96
CA LYS A 90 10.04 3.16 -5.36
C LYS A 90 8.92 2.25 -5.85
N PHE A 91 8.81 2.09 -7.16
CA PHE A 91 7.71 1.35 -7.79
C PHE A 91 8.24 0.47 -8.92
N ILE A 92 7.84 -0.80 -8.91
CA ILE A 92 8.04 -1.76 -10.00
C ILE A 92 6.65 -2.09 -10.56
N SER A 93 6.32 -1.58 -11.75
CA SER A 93 4.95 -1.57 -12.26
C SER A 93 4.74 -2.30 -13.57
N ASN A 94 5.80 -2.61 -14.28
CA ASN A 94 5.73 -3.31 -15.57
C ASN A 94 6.54 -4.60 -15.53
N VAL A 95 6.22 -5.53 -16.44
CA VAL A 95 7.06 -6.71 -16.69
C VAL A 95 8.17 -6.32 -17.66
N ASP A 96 8.97 -5.39 -17.22
CA ASP A 96 10.17 -4.94 -17.93
C ASP A 96 11.36 -5.21 -17.01
N PRO A 97 12.25 -6.14 -17.38
CA PRO A 97 13.39 -6.48 -16.53
C PRO A 97 14.37 -5.31 -16.38
N ASP A 98 14.46 -4.42 -17.35
CA ASP A 98 15.35 -3.26 -17.28
C ASP A 98 14.81 -2.21 -16.30
N ASP A 99 13.47 -1.96 -16.28
CA ASP A 99 12.82 -1.09 -15.30
C ASP A 99 12.97 -1.63 -13.88
N ALA A 100 12.70 -2.91 -13.67
CA ALA A 100 12.87 -3.56 -12.37
C ALA A 100 14.36 -3.56 -11.92
N ALA A 101 15.29 -3.84 -12.83
CA ALA A 101 16.72 -3.79 -12.54
C ALA A 101 17.19 -2.36 -12.21
N ALA A 102 16.69 -1.34 -12.90
CA ALA A 102 17.01 0.05 -12.60
C ALA A 102 16.58 0.45 -11.20
N VAL A 103 15.38 0.04 -10.76
CA VAL A 103 14.89 0.26 -9.39
C VAL A 103 15.82 -0.44 -8.40
N LEU A 104 16.08 -1.74 -8.57
CA LEU A 104 16.89 -2.52 -7.63
C LEU A 104 18.33 -2.03 -7.53
N ASN A 105 18.92 -1.59 -8.65
CA ASN A 105 20.27 -1.02 -8.66
C ASN A 105 20.36 0.39 -8.04
N SER A 106 19.23 1.07 -7.84
CA SER A 106 19.16 2.42 -7.26
C SER A 106 18.98 2.43 -5.74
N ILE A 107 18.84 1.26 -5.11
CA ILE A 107 18.54 1.12 -3.68
C ILE A 107 19.53 0.21 -2.98
N ASP A 108 19.62 0.33 -1.67
CA ASP A 108 20.24 -0.68 -0.81
C ASP A 108 19.19 -1.75 -0.46
N ILE A 109 19.34 -2.94 -1.05
CA ILE A 109 18.38 -4.05 -0.90
C ILE A 109 18.30 -4.50 0.58
N ALA A 110 19.40 -4.46 1.31
CA ALA A 110 19.43 -4.84 2.72
C ALA A 110 18.55 -3.92 3.61
N HIS A 111 18.35 -2.67 3.20
CA HIS A 111 17.53 -1.68 3.89
C HIS A 111 16.20 -1.40 3.17
N ALA A 112 15.80 -2.28 2.24
CA ALA A 112 14.56 -2.15 1.49
C ALA A 112 13.48 -3.11 1.98
N LEU A 113 12.24 -2.61 2.10
CA LEU A 113 11.03 -3.37 2.34
C LEU A 113 10.21 -3.42 1.06
N PHE A 114 9.77 -4.59 0.63
CA PHE A 114 9.03 -4.78 -0.61
C PHE A 114 7.56 -5.11 -0.33
N ILE A 115 6.65 -4.40 -0.99
CA ILE A 115 5.20 -4.64 -0.90
C ILE A 115 4.73 -5.28 -2.21
N LEU A 116 4.33 -6.54 -2.16
CA LEU A 116 3.70 -7.21 -3.30
C LEU A 116 2.19 -6.94 -3.28
N VAL A 117 1.68 -6.29 -4.31
CA VAL A 117 0.26 -5.92 -4.44
C VAL A 117 -0.38 -6.71 -5.57
N SER A 118 -1.20 -7.69 -5.22
CA SER A 118 -2.01 -8.45 -6.17
C SER A 118 -3.30 -8.92 -5.50
N LYS A 119 -4.45 -8.39 -5.95
CA LYS A 119 -5.75 -8.78 -5.37
C LYS A 119 -6.01 -10.28 -5.50
N SER A 120 -5.87 -10.83 -6.69
CA SER A 120 -6.07 -12.26 -6.94
C SER A 120 -4.92 -13.15 -6.44
N GLY A 121 -3.72 -12.58 -6.31
CA GLY A 121 -2.50 -13.37 -6.06
C GLY A 121 -2.09 -14.27 -7.22
N THR A 122 -2.66 -14.07 -8.42
CA THR A 122 -2.42 -14.92 -9.60
C THR A 122 -2.04 -14.11 -10.84
N THR A 123 -1.89 -12.79 -10.72
CA THR A 123 -1.47 -11.94 -11.84
C THR A 123 -0.05 -12.29 -12.24
N LEU A 124 0.13 -12.88 -13.41
CA LEU A 124 1.40 -13.45 -13.87
C LEU A 124 2.52 -12.42 -13.83
N GLU A 125 2.26 -11.22 -14.30
CA GLU A 125 3.22 -10.13 -14.35
C GLU A 125 3.70 -9.74 -12.95
N THR A 126 2.78 -9.64 -12.00
CA THR A 126 3.14 -9.30 -10.60
C THR A 126 3.97 -10.42 -9.97
N LEU A 127 3.63 -11.69 -10.20
CA LEU A 127 4.39 -12.84 -9.70
C LEU A 127 5.76 -12.98 -10.39
N THR A 128 5.88 -12.56 -11.65
CA THR A 128 7.17 -12.51 -12.35
C THR A 128 8.08 -11.47 -11.69
N ASN A 129 7.58 -10.27 -11.44
CA ASN A 129 8.33 -9.23 -10.73
C ASN A 129 8.67 -9.65 -9.29
N GLU A 130 7.75 -10.32 -8.59
CA GLU A 130 8.04 -10.90 -7.27
C GLU A 130 9.24 -11.86 -7.32
N THR A 131 9.22 -12.77 -8.29
CA THR A 131 10.30 -13.75 -8.47
C THR A 131 11.64 -13.05 -8.74
N PHE A 132 11.61 -12.00 -9.58
CA PHE A 132 12.79 -11.21 -9.89
C PHE A 132 13.37 -10.53 -8.64
N VAL A 133 12.50 -9.90 -7.84
CA VAL A 133 12.88 -9.24 -6.57
C VAL A 133 13.37 -10.27 -5.54
N LYS A 134 12.68 -11.39 -5.35
CA LYS A 134 13.14 -12.47 -4.45
C LYS A 134 14.54 -12.99 -4.81
N ASN A 135 14.82 -13.12 -6.11
CA ASN A 135 16.14 -13.55 -6.58
C ASN A 135 17.21 -12.49 -6.28
N ALA A 136 16.88 -11.20 -6.42
CA ALA A 136 17.80 -10.12 -6.06
C ALA A 136 18.11 -10.11 -4.55
N ILE A 137 17.09 -10.24 -3.69
CA ILE A 137 17.26 -10.34 -2.24
C ILE A 137 18.16 -11.53 -1.87
N LYS A 138 17.88 -12.72 -2.44
CA LYS A 138 18.68 -13.93 -2.20
C LYS A 138 20.15 -13.81 -2.69
N LYS A 139 20.38 -13.07 -3.76
CA LYS A 139 21.73 -12.82 -4.29
C LYS A 139 22.59 -12.00 -3.31
N GLU A 140 21.95 -11.13 -2.51
CA GLU A 140 22.62 -10.41 -1.42
C GLU A 140 22.77 -11.27 -0.14
N GLY A 141 22.37 -12.54 -0.16
CA GLY A 141 22.43 -13.44 0.99
C GLY A 141 21.30 -13.22 2.03
N LEU A 142 20.25 -12.52 1.66
CA LEU A 142 19.15 -12.15 2.54
C LEU A 142 17.93 -13.08 2.35
N ASP A 143 17.03 -13.12 3.37
CA ASP A 143 15.80 -13.90 3.34
C ASP A 143 14.62 -13.05 2.86
N PRO A 144 14.01 -13.34 1.69
CA PRO A 144 12.84 -12.62 1.21
C PRO A 144 11.69 -12.52 2.23
N ALA A 145 11.50 -13.56 3.08
CA ALA A 145 10.45 -13.56 4.09
C ALA A 145 10.61 -12.46 5.15
N ARG A 146 11.79 -11.89 5.27
CA ARG A 146 12.10 -10.78 6.20
C ARG A 146 12.05 -9.41 5.54
N HIS A 147 11.90 -9.36 4.22
CA HIS A 147 11.90 -8.13 3.42
C HIS A 147 10.60 -7.89 2.69
N MET A 148 9.65 -8.82 2.71
CA MET A 148 8.44 -8.71 1.91
C MET A 148 7.16 -8.66 2.74
N VAL A 149 6.20 -7.89 2.24
CA VAL A 149 4.82 -7.75 2.75
C VAL A 149 3.87 -8.01 1.60
N ALA A 150 2.75 -8.68 1.85
CA ALA A 150 1.71 -8.86 0.83
C ALA A 150 0.52 -7.91 1.06
N VAL A 151 -0.02 -7.34 -0.03
CA VAL A 151 -1.33 -6.69 -0.04
C VAL A 151 -2.20 -7.44 -1.05
N THR A 152 -3.19 -8.17 -0.56
CA THR A 152 -3.93 -9.16 -1.36
C THR A 152 -5.35 -9.37 -0.83
N SER A 153 -6.18 -10.17 -1.51
CA SER A 153 -7.47 -10.62 -0.96
C SER A 153 -7.26 -11.71 0.10
N GLU A 154 -8.14 -11.78 1.11
CA GLU A 154 -8.12 -12.87 2.11
C GLU A 154 -8.21 -14.27 1.50
N THR A 155 -8.86 -14.38 0.34
CA THR A 155 -9.02 -15.64 -0.41
C THR A 155 -7.87 -15.97 -1.34
N SER A 156 -6.93 -15.05 -1.50
CA SER A 156 -5.77 -15.19 -2.38
C SER A 156 -4.78 -16.24 -1.85
N PRO A 157 -4.09 -16.96 -2.74
CA PRO A 157 -2.96 -17.82 -2.34
C PRO A 157 -1.88 -17.07 -1.54
N LEU A 158 -1.64 -15.79 -1.83
CA LEU A 158 -0.66 -14.96 -1.13
C LEU A 158 -1.02 -14.73 0.35
N ALA A 159 -2.32 -14.75 0.70
CA ALA A 159 -2.77 -14.57 2.08
C ALA A 159 -2.28 -15.68 3.05
N LYS A 160 -1.94 -16.84 2.50
CA LYS A 160 -1.46 -18.01 3.24
C LYS A 160 0.04 -18.26 3.05
N GLY A 161 0.71 -17.38 2.31
CA GLY A 161 2.14 -17.50 2.03
C GLY A 161 2.98 -17.28 3.28
N THR A 162 4.04 -18.07 3.43
CA THR A 162 5.03 -17.95 4.53
C THR A 162 6.19 -17.03 4.17
N ASP A 163 6.19 -16.51 2.94
CA ASP A 163 7.30 -15.72 2.38
C ASP A 163 7.15 -14.21 2.64
N TYR A 164 6.30 -13.84 3.60
CA TYR A 164 6.02 -12.44 3.93
C TYR A 164 6.05 -12.23 5.44
N ILE A 165 6.53 -11.06 5.87
CA ILE A 165 6.46 -10.59 7.26
C ILE A 165 5.01 -10.58 7.73
N THR A 166 4.12 -10.08 6.88
CA THR A 166 2.68 -9.97 7.13
C THR A 166 1.91 -9.80 5.82
N ALA A 167 0.57 -9.96 5.90
CA ALA A 167 -0.34 -9.63 4.80
C ALA A 167 -1.40 -8.64 5.27
N PHE A 168 -1.69 -7.64 4.43
CA PHE A 168 -2.82 -6.73 4.58
C PHE A 168 -3.86 -7.05 3.51
N PHE A 169 -5.12 -6.97 3.90
CA PHE A 169 -6.17 -7.42 3.02
C PHE A 169 -6.89 -6.27 2.33
N MET A 170 -7.10 -6.43 1.03
CA MET A 170 -7.98 -5.62 0.21
C MET A 170 -9.22 -6.40 -0.16
N ASP A 171 -10.35 -5.70 -0.26
CA ASP A 171 -11.63 -6.32 -0.54
C ASP A 171 -11.91 -6.42 -2.05
N ASP A 172 -12.66 -7.44 -2.45
CA ASP A 172 -13.13 -7.63 -3.82
C ASP A 172 -14.09 -6.52 -4.29
N TYR A 173 -14.73 -5.82 -3.35
CA TYR A 173 -15.61 -4.68 -3.63
C TYR A 173 -14.87 -3.37 -3.88
N ILE A 174 -13.54 -3.37 -3.80
CA ILE A 174 -12.69 -2.22 -4.15
C ILE A 174 -12.05 -2.46 -5.51
N GLY A 175 -12.46 -1.69 -6.50
CA GLY A 175 -11.88 -1.73 -7.84
C GLY A 175 -10.45 -1.19 -7.86
N GLY A 176 -9.57 -1.76 -8.73
CA GLY A 176 -8.16 -1.37 -8.80
C GLY A 176 -7.93 0.13 -8.96
N ARG A 177 -8.69 0.79 -9.83
CA ARG A 177 -8.58 2.24 -10.09
C ARG A 177 -8.96 3.14 -8.92
N TYR A 178 -9.66 2.60 -7.91
CA TYR A 178 -10.05 3.30 -6.68
C TYR A 178 -9.32 2.80 -5.44
N SER A 179 -8.31 1.93 -5.61
CA SER A 179 -7.68 1.20 -4.51
C SER A 179 -6.68 2.03 -3.69
N VAL A 180 -6.31 3.23 -4.15
CA VAL A 180 -5.37 4.09 -3.41
C VAL A 180 -5.83 4.40 -1.98
N SER A 181 -7.14 4.47 -1.73
CA SER A 181 -7.70 4.69 -0.40
C SER A 181 -7.81 3.42 0.46
N SER A 182 -7.52 2.24 -0.10
CA SER A 182 -7.53 0.95 0.60
C SER A 182 -6.14 0.58 1.12
N SER A 183 -5.98 -0.67 1.55
CA SER A 183 -4.69 -1.25 1.95
C SER A 183 -3.60 -1.09 0.89
N VAL A 184 -3.96 -0.95 -0.39
CA VAL A 184 -3.02 -0.77 -1.51
C VAL A 184 -2.22 0.52 -1.37
N GLY A 185 -2.89 1.66 -1.20
CA GLY A 185 -2.20 2.93 -0.94
C GLY A 185 -1.81 3.07 0.52
N GLY A 186 -2.64 2.54 1.43
CA GLY A 186 -2.40 2.60 2.87
C GLY A 186 -1.04 2.06 3.27
N ALA A 187 -0.64 0.89 2.76
CA ALA A 187 0.63 0.27 3.12
C ALA A 187 1.83 1.13 2.72
N ILE A 188 1.94 1.51 1.45
CA ILE A 188 3.10 2.26 0.98
C ILE A 188 3.12 3.71 1.48
N LEU A 189 1.96 4.40 1.50
CA LEU A 189 1.91 5.80 1.93
C LEU A 189 2.14 5.94 3.44
N SER A 190 1.67 4.98 4.26
CA SER A 190 1.96 4.97 5.69
C SER A 190 3.43 4.71 5.99
N LEU A 191 4.09 3.83 5.22
CA LEU A 191 5.53 3.60 5.34
C LEU A 191 6.34 4.81 4.88
N ALA A 192 5.97 5.42 3.75
CA ALA A 192 6.70 6.55 3.19
C ALA A 192 6.56 7.83 4.01
N PHE A 193 5.38 8.12 4.56
CA PHE A 193 5.07 9.41 5.16
C PHE A 193 4.56 9.36 6.62
N GLY A 194 4.23 8.18 7.11
CA GLY A 194 3.55 7.99 8.38
C GLY A 194 2.03 7.73 8.22
N PRO A 195 1.45 6.90 9.09
CA PRO A 195 0.03 6.55 9.01
C PRO A 195 -0.90 7.76 9.24
N GLU A 196 -0.44 8.79 9.94
CA GLU A 196 -1.17 10.02 10.16
C GLU A 196 -1.41 10.78 8.84
N VAL A 197 -0.39 10.85 7.97
CA VAL A 197 -0.52 11.49 6.63
C VAL A 197 -1.51 10.72 5.75
N PHE A 198 -1.51 9.39 5.82
CA PHE A 198 -2.51 8.60 5.11
C PHE A 198 -3.93 8.82 5.67
N ALA A 199 -4.08 8.94 6.98
CA ALA A 199 -5.36 9.27 7.61
C ALA A 199 -5.87 10.66 7.18
N ASP A 200 -5.00 11.66 7.12
CA ASP A 200 -5.34 13.00 6.63
C ASP A 200 -5.75 12.98 5.14
N PHE A 201 -5.08 12.17 4.32
CA PHE A 201 -5.48 11.95 2.93
C PHE A 201 -6.91 11.36 2.85
N LEU A 202 -7.24 10.36 3.65
CA LEU A 202 -8.60 9.79 3.71
C LEU A 202 -9.62 10.80 4.22
N ALA A 203 -9.25 11.63 5.21
CA ALA A 203 -10.12 12.70 5.72
C ALA A 203 -10.42 13.75 4.65
N GLY A 204 -9.43 14.13 3.83
CA GLY A 204 -9.61 15.00 2.68
C GLY A 204 -10.58 14.43 1.64
N MET A 205 -10.44 13.12 1.34
CA MET A 205 -11.38 12.42 0.45
C MET A 205 -12.80 12.38 1.03
N ALA A 206 -12.95 12.18 2.34
CA ALA A 206 -14.25 12.18 3.02
C ALA A 206 -14.91 13.58 2.96
N ALA A 207 -14.15 14.65 3.15
CA ALA A 207 -14.63 16.02 3.03
C ALA A 207 -15.10 16.32 1.58
N ALA A 208 -14.39 15.81 0.57
CA ALA A 208 -14.81 15.93 -0.82
C ALA A 208 -16.12 15.15 -1.09
N ASP A 209 -16.27 13.93 -0.54
CA ASP A 209 -17.50 13.15 -0.63
C ASP A 209 -18.70 13.91 -0.02
N ASP A 210 -18.52 14.59 1.12
CA ASP A 210 -19.57 15.37 1.76
C ASP A 210 -19.94 16.62 0.95
N THR A 211 -18.93 17.28 0.36
CA THR A 211 -19.16 18.45 -0.50
C THR A 211 -19.89 18.06 -1.79
N ALA A 212 -19.57 16.90 -2.37
CA ALA A 212 -20.22 16.40 -3.59
C ALA A 212 -21.73 16.11 -3.42
N LYS A 213 -22.25 16.03 -2.19
CA LYS A 213 -23.69 15.92 -1.91
C LYS A 213 -24.45 17.23 -2.11
N ASN A 214 -23.77 18.36 -2.20
CA ASN A 214 -24.41 19.67 -2.37
C ASN A 214 -25.00 19.79 -3.77
N GLU A 215 -26.33 19.95 -3.87
CA GLU A 215 -27.05 20.10 -5.13
C GLU A 215 -26.88 21.50 -5.76
N ASP A 216 -26.45 22.49 -4.97
CA ASP A 216 -26.15 23.82 -5.48
C ASP A 216 -24.82 23.80 -6.24
N ILE A 217 -24.88 23.88 -7.58
CA ILE A 217 -23.73 23.85 -8.49
C ILE A 217 -22.70 24.97 -8.23
N PHE A 218 -23.10 26.07 -7.59
CA PHE A 218 -22.19 27.17 -7.26
C PHE A 218 -21.43 26.94 -5.94
N GLN A 219 -21.87 25.98 -5.14
CA GLN A 219 -21.23 25.60 -3.87
C GLN A 219 -20.62 24.20 -3.91
N ASN A 220 -20.87 23.44 -4.97
CA ASN A 220 -20.30 22.12 -5.20
C ASN A 220 -19.06 22.24 -6.11
N PRO A 221 -17.85 21.98 -5.61
CA PRO A 221 -16.61 22.06 -6.40
C PRO A 221 -16.38 20.84 -7.31
N ALA A 222 -17.24 19.81 -7.26
CA ALA A 222 -17.10 18.58 -8.04
C ALA A 222 -17.67 18.68 -9.46
#